data_e72e1b96797f44f944d303a183129fe7
#
_entry.id   e72e1b96797f44f944d303a183129fe7
#
_cell.length_a   1.000
_cell.length_b   1.000
_cell.length_c   1.000
_cell.angle_alpha   90.00
_cell.angle_beta   90.00
_cell.angle_gamma   90.00
#
_symmetry.space_group_name_H-M   'P 1'
#
loop_
_entity.id
_entity.type
_entity.pdbx_description
1 polymer ?
#
loop_
_entity_poly.entity_id
_entity_poly.type
_entity_poly.pdbx_seq_one_letter_code
_entity_poly.pdbx_strand_id
1 'polypeptide(L)'
;VATGFRSLLYFDPLMGLDEDLKAYESLADWLYFYAVLNPEFPQWQEGVHRAAQESRIAGVRLVPAIHHYGLGATNVRQLVQMAGQLQVPVNLMGRIFDDRIAPRFVEQKAPPLAEVAAFIRANSETTLVLSMFFFGELKALEVNWDELPNAYVDFGCSKPNVASLDELATWFPLERALFGSGAPFYYWGGSRLGLEGSRLDDQQRRGILADNAHKVFTWD
;
A
#
# COMPACT_ATOMS: atom_id res chain seq x y z
N VAL A 1 0.56 -1.65 -9.75
CA VAL A 1 0.22 -0.27 -9.34
C VAL A 1 1.47 0.43 -8.82
N ALA A 2 1.69 1.66 -9.23
CA ALA A 2 2.84 2.47 -8.87
C ALA A 2 2.44 3.68 -8.00
N THR A 3 3.46 4.37 -7.48
CA THR A 3 3.30 5.70 -6.86
C THR A 3 4.36 6.59 -7.45
N GLY A 4 3.93 7.72 -7.95
CA GLY A 4 4.83 8.74 -8.43
C GLY A 4 5.66 9.35 -7.30
N PHE A 5 6.95 9.50 -7.53
CA PHE A 5 7.83 10.10 -6.52
C PHE A 5 7.52 11.58 -6.28
N ARG A 6 7.04 12.28 -7.31
CA ARG A 6 6.59 13.67 -7.21
C ARG A 6 5.41 13.81 -6.27
N SER A 7 4.41 12.92 -6.39
CA SER A 7 3.23 12.89 -5.52
C SER A 7 3.58 12.68 -4.03
N LEU A 8 4.69 12.01 -3.73
CA LEU A 8 5.16 11.81 -2.35
C LEU A 8 5.76 13.07 -1.74
N LEU A 9 6.40 13.94 -2.56
CA LEU A 9 7.25 15.03 -2.09
C LEU A 9 6.69 16.42 -2.40
N TYR A 10 5.74 16.55 -3.31
CA TYR A 10 5.11 17.84 -3.61
C TYR A 10 4.21 18.28 -2.46
N PHE A 11 4.14 19.60 -2.26
CA PHE A 11 3.22 20.19 -1.29
C PHE A 11 1.77 19.83 -1.64
N ASP A 12 1.41 19.88 -2.93
CA ASP A 12 0.17 19.34 -3.47
C ASP A 12 0.45 18.02 -4.17
N PRO A 13 0.10 16.87 -3.58
CA PRO A 13 0.35 15.57 -4.17
C PRO A 13 -0.36 15.33 -5.51
N LEU A 14 -1.52 15.99 -5.74
CA LEU A 14 -2.30 15.81 -6.97
C LEU A 14 -1.60 16.44 -8.18
N MET A 15 -0.87 17.53 -8.00
CA MET A 15 -0.01 18.08 -9.08
C MET A 15 1.05 17.07 -9.50
N GLY A 16 1.66 16.37 -8.55
CA GLY A 16 2.63 15.31 -8.84
C GLY A 16 2.00 14.13 -9.59
N LEU A 17 0.76 13.78 -9.23
CA LEU A 17 0.01 12.73 -9.93
C LEU A 17 -0.28 13.12 -11.38
N ASP A 18 -0.69 14.35 -11.65
CA ASP A 18 -0.95 14.83 -13.02
C ASP A 18 0.31 14.77 -13.90
N GLU A 19 1.44 15.19 -13.34
CA GLU A 19 2.72 15.09 -14.05
C GLU A 19 3.11 13.62 -14.33
N ASP A 20 2.89 12.71 -13.38
CA ASP A 20 3.20 11.30 -13.56
C ASP A 20 2.26 10.64 -14.56
N LEU A 21 0.95 10.89 -14.51
CA LEU A 21 -0.03 10.40 -15.49
C LEU A 21 0.33 10.82 -16.92
N LYS A 22 0.76 12.07 -17.08
CA LYS A 22 1.22 12.61 -18.36
C LYS A 22 2.55 12.01 -18.80
N ALA A 23 3.52 11.92 -17.89
CA ALA A 23 4.86 11.41 -18.22
C ALA A 23 4.85 9.93 -18.67
N TYR A 24 3.90 9.16 -18.13
CA TYR A 24 3.74 7.73 -18.42
C TYR A 24 2.47 7.41 -19.23
N GLU A 25 2.02 8.35 -20.06
CA GLU A 25 0.85 8.17 -20.92
C GLU A 25 1.00 6.99 -21.89
N SER A 26 2.22 6.78 -22.43
CA SER A 26 2.53 5.65 -23.32
C SER A 26 2.43 4.28 -22.64
N LEU A 27 2.29 4.22 -21.34
CA LEU A 27 2.15 3.00 -20.53
C LEU A 27 0.74 2.85 -19.92
N ALA A 28 -0.22 3.61 -20.43
CA ALA A 28 -1.58 3.68 -19.86
C ALA A 28 -2.30 2.32 -19.82
N ASP A 29 -1.99 1.43 -20.77
CA ASP A 29 -2.64 0.11 -20.89
C ASP A 29 -2.28 -0.86 -19.75
N TRP A 30 -1.21 -0.61 -19.00
CA TRP A 30 -0.75 -1.54 -17.96
C TRP A 30 -0.17 -0.89 -16.70
N LEU A 31 0.02 0.45 -16.70
CA LEU A 31 0.56 1.17 -15.54
C LEU A 31 -0.52 2.03 -14.88
N TYR A 32 -0.90 1.63 -13.68
CA TYR A 32 -1.87 2.32 -12.82
C TYR A 32 -1.14 2.99 -11.67
N PHE A 33 -1.73 4.07 -11.14
CA PHE A 33 -1.16 4.82 -10.03
C PHE A 33 -2.07 4.82 -8.80
N TYR A 34 -1.46 4.95 -7.63
CA TYR A 34 -2.16 5.44 -6.47
C TYR A 34 -2.16 6.97 -6.47
N ALA A 35 -3.31 7.57 -6.21
CA ALA A 35 -3.37 8.97 -5.82
C ALA A 35 -2.84 9.10 -4.38
N VAL A 36 -1.67 9.70 -4.22
CA VAL A 36 -1.14 10.02 -2.88
C VAL A 36 -1.96 11.17 -2.32
N LEU A 37 -2.46 11.01 -1.09
CA LEU A 37 -3.25 12.06 -0.44
C LEU A 37 -2.65 12.41 0.92
N ASN A 38 -2.59 13.71 1.19
CA ASN A 38 -2.31 14.22 2.52
C ASN A 38 -3.63 14.72 3.13
N PRO A 39 -4.18 14.05 4.17
CA PRO A 39 -5.45 14.45 4.78
C PRO A 39 -5.44 15.84 5.42
N GLU A 40 -4.25 16.37 5.74
CA GLU A 40 -4.09 17.74 6.26
C GLU A 40 -4.09 18.80 5.15
N PHE A 41 -3.99 18.39 3.90
CA PHE A 41 -4.03 19.30 2.76
C PHE A 41 -5.48 19.56 2.34
N PRO A 42 -5.87 20.84 2.08
CA PRO A 42 -7.19 21.15 1.51
C PRO A 42 -7.38 20.41 0.18
N GLN A 43 -8.59 19.96 -0.11
CA GLN A 43 -8.94 19.30 -1.38
C GLN A 43 -8.56 17.81 -1.49
N TRP A 44 -8.16 17.14 -0.41
CA TRP A 44 -7.97 15.68 -0.45
C TRP A 44 -9.20 14.91 -0.96
N GLN A 45 -10.41 15.48 -0.79
CA GLN A 45 -11.67 14.91 -1.29
C GLN A 45 -11.66 14.77 -2.82
N GLU A 46 -11.09 15.73 -3.54
CA GLU A 46 -10.95 15.66 -5.00
C GLU A 46 -10.12 14.45 -5.40
N GLY A 47 -9.03 14.16 -4.69
CA GLY A 47 -8.21 12.98 -4.95
C GLY A 47 -8.95 11.66 -4.78
N VAL A 48 -9.87 11.56 -3.80
CA VAL A 48 -10.72 10.38 -3.62
C VAL A 48 -11.73 10.25 -4.78
N HIS A 49 -12.35 11.36 -5.19
CA HIS A 49 -13.26 11.37 -6.34
C HIS A 49 -12.55 10.99 -7.64
N ARG A 50 -11.35 11.51 -7.86
CA ARG A 50 -10.53 11.14 -9.03
C ARG A 50 -10.21 9.65 -9.04
N ALA A 51 -9.85 9.09 -7.89
CA ALA A 51 -9.59 7.65 -7.78
C ALA A 51 -10.82 6.79 -8.06
N ALA A 52 -12.02 7.32 -7.84
CA ALA A 52 -13.27 6.64 -8.15
C ALA A 52 -13.69 6.76 -9.64
N GLN A 53 -13.13 7.71 -10.40
CA GLN A 53 -13.60 8.06 -11.74
C GLN A 53 -12.54 7.85 -12.83
N GLU A 54 -11.27 7.96 -12.51
CA GLU A 54 -10.18 7.85 -13.48
C GLU A 54 -9.62 6.43 -13.50
N SER A 55 -9.80 5.72 -14.61
CA SER A 55 -9.40 4.30 -14.75
C SER A 55 -7.91 4.03 -14.49
N ARG A 56 -7.04 5.02 -14.69
CA ARG A 56 -5.60 4.90 -14.41
C ARG A 56 -5.22 5.07 -12.94
N ILE A 57 -6.18 5.41 -12.06
CA ILE A 57 -5.96 5.55 -10.62
C ILE A 57 -6.58 4.34 -9.92
N ALA A 58 -5.74 3.44 -9.42
CA ALA A 58 -6.17 2.18 -8.81
C ALA A 58 -6.66 2.32 -7.37
N GLY A 59 -6.47 3.48 -6.74
CA GLY A 59 -6.86 3.75 -5.36
C GLY A 59 -6.13 4.96 -4.78
N VAL A 60 -6.33 5.21 -3.51
CA VAL A 60 -5.63 6.28 -2.79
C VAL A 60 -4.52 5.72 -1.90
N ARG A 61 -3.48 6.52 -1.67
CA ARG A 61 -2.34 6.14 -0.81
C ARG A 61 -2.12 7.16 0.29
N LEU A 62 -2.07 6.67 1.52
CA LEU A 62 -1.72 7.38 2.72
C LEU A 62 -0.26 7.13 3.08
N VAL A 63 0.52 8.20 3.32
CA VAL A 63 1.95 8.12 3.64
C VAL A 63 2.26 8.90 4.92
N PRO A 64 1.76 8.46 6.09
CA PRO A 64 1.95 9.16 7.36
C PRO A 64 3.42 9.32 7.73
N ALA A 65 4.28 8.40 7.28
CA ALA A 65 5.72 8.46 7.54
C ALA A 65 6.41 9.72 6.99
N ILE A 66 5.87 10.32 5.93
CA ILE A 66 6.40 11.53 5.27
C ILE A 66 5.54 12.75 5.54
N HIS A 67 4.22 12.57 5.55
CA HIS A 67 3.29 13.68 5.73
C HIS A 67 2.99 14.00 7.20
N HIS A 68 3.54 13.21 8.14
CA HIS A 68 3.56 13.46 9.59
C HIS A 68 2.20 13.66 10.27
N TYR A 69 1.14 13.00 9.78
CA TYR A 69 -0.16 12.97 10.45
C TYR A 69 -0.39 11.65 11.20
N GLY A 70 -1.19 11.69 12.27
CA GLY A 70 -1.60 10.50 13.01
C GLY A 70 -2.76 9.77 12.33
N LEU A 71 -2.75 8.44 12.35
CA LEU A 71 -3.82 7.63 11.73
C LEU A 71 -5.18 7.79 12.41
N GLY A 72 -5.22 8.23 13.66
CA GLY A 72 -6.44 8.55 14.41
C GLY A 72 -7.02 9.94 14.12
N ALA A 73 -6.40 10.77 13.27
CA ALA A 73 -6.87 12.11 12.95
C ALA A 73 -8.26 12.09 12.28
N THR A 74 -9.05 13.14 12.52
CA THR A 74 -10.42 13.23 11.99
C THR A 74 -10.44 13.22 10.47
N ASN A 75 -9.52 13.95 9.83
CA ASN A 75 -9.43 14.02 8.36
C ASN A 75 -9.05 12.66 7.76
N VAL A 76 -8.20 11.87 8.43
CA VAL A 76 -7.87 10.50 8.00
C VAL A 76 -9.12 9.62 8.01
N ARG A 77 -9.90 9.65 9.11
CA ARG A 77 -11.15 8.88 9.20
C ARG A 77 -12.15 9.28 8.12
N GLN A 78 -12.33 10.57 7.88
CA GLN A 78 -13.23 11.09 6.84
C GLN A 78 -12.79 10.64 5.45
N LEU A 79 -11.48 10.69 5.15
CA LEU A 79 -10.93 10.25 3.87
C LEU A 79 -11.20 8.74 3.66
N VAL A 80 -10.88 7.90 4.64
CA VAL A 80 -11.05 6.45 4.52
C VAL A 80 -12.53 6.07 4.43
N GLN A 81 -13.40 6.75 5.18
CA GLN A 81 -14.84 6.55 5.08
C GLN A 81 -15.37 6.91 3.69
N MET A 82 -14.95 8.04 3.14
CA MET A 82 -15.33 8.47 1.78
C MET A 82 -14.82 7.49 0.72
N ALA A 83 -13.57 7.03 0.84
CA ALA A 83 -13.02 6.03 -0.05
C ALA A 83 -13.82 4.72 0.00
N GLY A 84 -14.20 4.24 1.19
CA GLY A 84 -15.05 3.06 1.35
C GLY A 84 -16.42 3.22 0.70
N GLN A 85 -17.07 4.37 0.87
CA GLN A 85 -18.37 4.67 0.22
C GLN A 85 -18.30 4.67 -1.30
N LEU A 86 -17.16 5.08 -1.86
CA LEU A 86 -16.89 5.10 -3.29
C LEU A 86 -16.20 3.84 -3.81
N GLN A 87 -16.03 2.82 -2.95
CA GLN A 87 -15.35 1.56 -3.26
C GLN A 87 -13.90 1.73 -3.78
N VAL A 88 -13.24 2.80 -3.34
CA VAL A 88 -11.85 3.10 -3.66
C VAL A 88 -10.94 2.42 -2.63
N PRO A 89 -10.00 1.55 -3.05
CA PRO A 89 -9.04 0.93 -2.14
C PRO A 89 -8.12 1.98 -1.51
N VAL A 90 -7.82 1.81 -0.22
CA VAL A 90 -6.90 2.67 0.53
C VAL A 90 -5.62 1.92 0.83
N ASN A 91 -4.51 2.39 0.30
CA ASN A 91 -3.19 1.88 0.61
C ASN A 91 -2.55 2.68 1.75
N LEU A 92 -2.18 2.01 2.83
CA LEU A 92 -1.39 2.58 3.91
C LEU A 92 0.07 2.19 3.73
N MET A 93 0.92 3.16 3.44
CA MET A 93 2.36 2.98 3.25
C MET A 93 3.12 3.28 4.55
N GLY A 94 3.76 2.26 5.12
CA GLY A 94 4.47 2.38 6.39
C GLY A 94 5.77 3.20 6.30
N ARG A 95 6.49 3.12 5.15
CA ARG A 95 7.75 3.84 4.89
C ARG A 95 8.06 3.88 3.39
N ILE A 96 9.00 4.73 3.00
CA ILE A 96 9.57 4.74 1.64
C ILE A 96 10.88 3.97 1.60
N PHE A 97 11.75 4.23 2.56
CA PHE A 97 13.09 3.63 2.66
C PHE A 97 13.19 2.69 3.86
N ASP A 98 14.17 1.82 3.82
CA ASP A 98 14.66 1.17 5.04
C ASP A 98 15.25 2.24 5.97
N ASP A 99 14.79 2.32 7.21
CA ASP A 99 15.19 3.36 8.18
C ASP A 99 16.71 3.40 8.40
N ARG A 100 17.41 2.28 8.14
CA ARG A 100 18.88 2.18 8.27
C ARG A 100 19.66 2.86 7.14
N ILE A 101 19.03 3.03 5.99
CA ILE A 101 19.64 3.61 4.78
C ILE A 101 18.90 4.83 4.27
N ALA A 102 17.91 5.30 5.01
CA ALA A 102 17.16 6.49 4.64
C ALA A 102 18.11 7.70 4.49
N PRO A 103 17.95 8.48 3.41
CA PRO A 103 18.73 9.70 3.24
C PRO A 103 18.50 10.66 4.42
N ARG A 104 19.54 11.27 4.95
CA ARG A 104 19.45 12.14 6.14
C ARG A 104 18.56 13.36 5.96
N PHE A 105 18.29 13.77 4.73
CA PHE A 105 17.42 14.90 4.41
C PHE A 105 15.95 14.50 4.29
N VAL A 106 15.64 13.21 4.34
CA VAL A 106 14.25 12.70 4.36
C VAL A 106 13.92 12.33 5.79
N GLU A 107 13.15 13.16 6.45
CA GLU A 107 12.59 12.81 7.76
C GLU A 107 11.43 11.83 7.55
N GLN A 108 11.65 10.59 7.91
CA GLN A 108 10.68 9.51 7.81
C GLN A 108 10.44 8.92 9.19
N LYS A 109 9.18 8.78 9.57
CA LYS A 109 8.80 8.13 10.83
C LYS A 109 7.63 7.19 10.58
N ALA A 110 7.89 5.89 10.61
CA ALA A 110 6.84 4.88 10.47
C ALA A 110 5.76 5.07 11.55
N PRO A 111 4.47 4.87 11.21
CA PRO A 111 3.40 4.97 12.19
C PRO A 111 3.56 3.90 13.27
N PRO A 112 3.21 4.19 14.55
CA PRO A 112 3.23 3.21 15.61
C PRO A 112 2.32 2.02 15.30
N LEU A 113 2.77 0.80 15.57
CA LEU A 113 2.00 -0.42 15.24
C LEU A 113 0.63 -0.46 15.93
N ALA A 114 0.51 0.08 17.15
CA ALA A 114 -0.76 0.20 17.84
C ALA A 114 -1.76 1.10 17.09
N GLU A 115 -1.28 2.20 16.49
CA GLU A 115 -2.11 3.06 15.65
C GLU A 115 -2.52 2.35 14.34
N VAL A 116 -1.60 1.60 13.72
CA VAL A 116 -1.89 0.80 12.53
C VAL A 116 -2.95 -0.25 12.84
N ALA A 117 -2.82 -0.97 13.93
CA ALA A 117 -3.79 -1.97 14.35
C ALA A 117 -5.18 -1.34 14.63
N ALA A 118 -5.22 -0.20 15.32
CA ALA A 118 -6.46 0.54 15.56
C ALA A 118 -7.09 1.05 14.25
N PHE A 119 -6.27 1.55 13.32
CA PHE A 119 -6.70 2.01 12.00
C PHE A 119 -7.35 0.88 11.19
N ILE A 120 -6.73 -0.29 11.13
CA ILE A 120 -7.28 -1.44 10.39
C ILE A 120 -8.64 -1.85 10.97
N ARG A 121 -8.74 -2.00 12.31
CA ARG A 121 -9.98 -2.39 12.97
C ARG A 121 -11.12 -1.36 12.80
N ALA A 122 -10.78 -0.07 12.79
CA ALA A 122 -11.76 1.01 12.66
C ALA A 122 -12.33 1.16 11.24
N ASN A 123 -11.71 0.54 10.22
CA ASN A 123 -12.06 0.71 8.82
C ASN A 123 -12.36 -0.63 8.12
N SER A 124 -13.09 -1.52 8.81
CA SER A 124 -13.44 -2.86 8.32
C SER A 124 -14.29 -2.88 7.04
N GLU A 125 -14.98 -1.78 6.74
CA GLU A 125 -15.83 -1.65 5.55
C GLU A 125 -15.06 -1.15 4.31
N THR A 126 -13.80 -0.75 4.48
CA THR A 126 -12.97 -0.22 3.39
C THR A 126 -11.89 -1.22 3.02
N THR A 127 -11.67 -1.46 1.73
CA THR A 127 -10.55 -2.29 1.27
C THR A 127 -9.23 -1.59 1.60
N LEU A 128 -8.43 -2.21 2.45
CA LEU A 128 -7.14 -1.70 2.92
C LEU A 128 -6.00 -2.52 2.35
N VAL A 129 -4.93 -1.85 1.91
CA VAL A 129 -3.68 -2.50 1.50
C VAL A 129 -2.54 -1.95 2.35
N LEU A 130 -1.90 -2.77 3.15
CA LEU A 130 -0.72 -2.41 3.91
C LEU A 130 0.53 -2.62 3.05
N SER A 131 1.27 -1.55 2.80
CA SER A 131 2.47 -1.56 1.98
C SER A 131 3.69 -1.10 2.75
N MET A 132 4.86 -1.62 2.42
CA MET A 132 6.13 -1.13 2.94
C MET A 132 6.25 -1.25 4.47
N PHE A 133 5.65 -2.29 5.05
CA PHE A 133 5.89 -2.73 6.42
C PHE A 133 6.90 -3.88 6.42
N PHE A 134 7.77 -3.91 7.43
CA PHE A 134 8.65 -5.05 7.63
C PHE A 134 7.84 -6.28 8.06
N PHE A 135 8.31 -7.46 7.69
CA PHE A 135 7.68 -8.71 8.07
C PHE A 135 7.45 -8.85 9.60
N GLY A 136 8.46 -8.50 10.38
CA GLY A 136 8.35 -8.49 11.84
C GLY A 136 7.31 -7.51 12.40
N GLU A 137 7.07 -6.38 11.71
CA GLU A 137 6.04 -5.43 12.09
C GLU A 137 4.65 -5.97 11.82
N LEU A 138 4.44 -6.58 10.63
CA LEU A 138 3.17 -7.22 10.28
C LEU A 138 2.82 -8.35 11.25
N LYS A 139 3.81 -9.14 11.64
CA LYS A 139 3.65 -10.22 12.63
C LYS A 139 3.38 -9.68 14.03
N ALA A 140 3.94 -8.52 14.37
CA ALA A 140 3.74 -7.86 15.65
C ALA A 140 2.46 -7.02 15.73
N LEU A 141 1.69 -6.88 14.65
CA LEU A 141 0.37 -6.29 14.70
C LEU A 141 -0.54 -7.20 15.54
N GLU A 142 -1.08 -6.67 16.62
CA GLU A 142 -2.03 -7.38 17.49
C GLU A 142 -3.43 -7.39 16.88
N VAL A 143 -3.58 -8.03 15.71
CA VAL A 143 -4.85 -8.16 14.99
C VAL A 143 -5.15 -9.63 14.69
N ASN A 144 -6.42 -9.97 14.70
CA ASN A 144 -6.89 -11.24 14.16
C ASN A 144 -7.20 -11.06 12.66
N TRP A 145 -6.34 -11.56 11.80
CA TRP A 145 -6.48 -11.40 10.36
C TRP A 145 -7.78 -12.04 9.81
N ASP A 146 -8.28 -13.11 10.44
CA ASP A 146 -9.51 -13.77 10.01
C ASP A 146 -10.75 -12.87 10.19
N GLU A 147 -10.69 -11.94 11.15
CA GLU A 147 -11.76 -10.96 11.39
C GLU A 147 -11.66 -9.71 10.50
N LEU A 148 -10.64 -9.61 9.65
CA LEU A 148 -10.34 -8.45 8.83
C LEU A 148 -10.25 -8.81 7.33
N PRO A 149 -11.35 -9.32 6.73
CA PRO A 149 -11.33 -9.82 5.34
C PRO A 149 -11.04 -8.74 4.30
N ASN A 150 -11.19 -7.47 4.68
CA ASN A 150 -10.92 -6.29 3.85
C ASN A 150 -9.44 -5.86 3.84
N ALA A 151 -8.59 -6.45 4.70
CA ALA A 151 -7.20 -6.03 4.85
C ALA A 151 -6.25 -6.95 4.06
N TYR A 152 -5.51 -6.37 3.13
CA TYR A 152 -4.49 -6.98 2.28
C TYR A 152 -3.11 -6.49 2.66
N VAL A 153 -2.08 -7.26 2.32
CA VAL A 153 -0.68 -6.90 2.59
C VAL A 153 0.15 -7.11 1.34
N ASP A 154 0.91 -6.12 0.92
CA ASP A 154 1.97 -6.31 -0.07
C ASP A 154 3.35 -6.49 0.59
N PHE A 155 4.21 -7.26 -0.06
CA PHE A 155 5.53 -7.64 0.47
C PHE A 155 6.68 -6.80 -0.06
N GLY A 156 6.42 -5.58 -0.52
CA GLY A 156 7.44 -4.70 -1.13
C GLY A 156 8.62 -4.35 -0.22
N CYS A 157 8.47 -4.46 1.08
CA CYS A 157 9.50 -4.16 2.08
C CYS A 157 9.86 -5.36 2.97
N SER A 158 9.14 -6.47 2.82
CA SER A 158 9.51 -7.68 3.55
C SER A 158 10.86 -8.13 3.00
N LYS A 159 11.92 -8.01 3.80
CA LYS A 159 13.22 -8.55 3.44
C LYS A 159 13.04 -10.06 3.29
N PRO A 160 13.09 -10.63 2.10
CA PRO A 160 12.88 -12.04 1.95
C PRO A 160 14.12 -12.77 2.48
N ASN A 161 14.04 -13.21 3.72
CA ASN A 161 14.64 -14.50 3.99
C ASN A 161 13.82 -15.50 3.17
N VAL A 162 14.46 -16.44 2.53
CA VAL A 162 13.80 -17.49 1.70
C VAL A 162 12.63 -18.17 2.44
N ALA A 163 12.65 -18.17 3.78
CA ALA A 163 11.62 -18.72 4.63
C ALA A 163 10.49 -17.73 5.04
N SER A 164 10.56 -16.44 4.68
CA SER A 164 9.59 -15.44 5.17
C SER A 164 8.18 -15.68 4.67
N LEU A 165 8.02 -16.12 3.42
CA LEU A 165 6.70 -16.42 2.86
C LEU A 165 6.13 -17.75 3.40
N ASP A 166 7.00 -18.73 3.67
CA ASP A 166 6.58 -19.99 4.32
C ASP A 166 6.11 -19.73 5.76
N GLU A 167 6.79 -18.84 6.47
CA GLU A 167 6.38 -18.40 7.80
C GLU A 167 5.08 -17.59 7.74
N LEU A 168 4.94 -16.70 6.74
CA LEU A 168 3.72 -15.92 6.54
C LEU A 168 2.49 -16.84 6.44
N ALA A 169 2.59 -17.89 5.64
CA ALA A 169 1.51 -18.85 5.42
C ALA A 169 1.00 -19.52 6.72
N THR A 170 1.73 -19.39 7.82
CA THR A 170 1.32 -19.95 9.11
C THR A 170 0.42 -19.05 9.94
N TRP A 171 0.32 -17.75 9.60
CA TRP A 171 -0.44 -16.78 10.40
C TRP A 171 -1.19 -15.72 9.58
N PHE A 172 -0.97 -15.64 8.28
CA PHE A 172 -1.65 -14.70 7.39
C PHE A 172 -2.36 -15.43 6.26
N PRO A 173 -3.62 -15.07 5.94
CA PRO A 173 -4.36 -15.64 4.83
C PRO A 173 -3.74 -15.26 3.49
N LEU A 174 -3.17 -16.26 2.78
CA LEU A 174 -2.41 -16.02 1.53
C LEU A 174 -3.25 -15.46 0.39
N GLU A 175 -4.57 -15.64 0.41
CA GLU A 175 -5.50 -15.06 -0.55
C GLU A 175 -5.65 -13.54 -0.43
N ARG A 176 -5.03 -12.94 0.58
CA ARG A 176 -4.95 -11.48 0.80
C ARG A 176 -3.52 -10.97 0.74
N ALA A 177 -2.58 -11.82 0.39
CA ALA A 177 -1.20 -11.47 0.14
C ALA A 177 -1.03 -10.96 -1.30
N LEU A 178 -0.37 -9.81 -1.47
CA LEU A 178 -0.12 -9.18 -2.76
C LEU A 178 1.38 -9.13 -3.04
N PHE A 179 1.76 -9.27 -4.30
CA PHE A 179 3.14 -9.08 -4.70
C PHE A 179 3.47 -7.59 -4.74
N GLY A 180 4.40 -7.18 -3.88
CA GLY A 180 5.04 -5.88 -3.91
C GLY A 180 6.54 -6.02 -4.15
N SER A 181 7.14 -5.09 -4.86
CA SER A 181 8.58 -5.10 -5.12
C SER A 181 9.36 -4.06 -4.31
N GLY A 182 8.68 -2.98 -3.89
CA GLY A 182 9.32 -1.81 -3.30
C GLY A 182 10.31 -1.11 -4.23
N ALA A 183 10.32 -1.47 -5.54
CA ALA A 183 11.20 -0.84 -6.52
C ALA A 183 10.86 0.65 -6.69
N PRO A 184 11.84 1.51 -6.97
CA PRO A 184 13.28 1.21 -7.17
C PRO A 184 14.11 1.17 -5.88
N PHE A 185 13.51 1.42 -4.70
CA PHE A 185 14.26 1.51 -3.43
C PHE A 185 14.68 0.14 -2.90
N TYR A 186 13.97 -0.90 -3.31
CA TYR A 186 14.29 -2.29 -3.04
C TYR A 186 14.53 -3.03 -4.35
N TYR A 187 15.40 -4.02 -4.33
CA TYR A 187 15.67 -4.86 -5.48
C TYR A 187 14.51 -5.82 -5.73
N TRP A 188 13.71 -5.55 -6.74
CA TRP A 188 12.51 -6.32 -7.08
C TRP A 188 12.76 -7.83 -7.27
N GLY A 189 13.96 -8.18 -7.80
CA GLY A 189 14.35 -9.58 -7.96
C GLY A 189 14.44 -10.35 -6.65
N GLY A 190 14.74 -9.66 -5.54
CA GLY A 190 14.72 -10.26 -4.20
C GLY A 190 13.34 -10.77 -3.79
N SER A 191 12.30 -9.94 -3.99
CA SER A 191 10.92 -10.33 -3.70
C SER A 191 10.48 -11.50 -4.59
N ARG A 192 10.83 -11.47 -5.87
CA ARG A 192 10.52 -12.53 -6.81
C ARG A 192 11.22 -13.85 -6.44
N LEU A 193 12.53 -13.82 -6.20
CA LEU A 193 13.30 -15.00 -5.81
C LEU A 193 12.81 -15.58 -4.47
N GLY A 194 12.40 -14.72 -3.52
CA GLY A 194 11.80 -15.16 -2.27
C GLY A 194 10.49 -15.93 -2.48
N LEU A 195 9.67 -15.49 -3.42
CA LEU A 195 8.43 -16.18 -3.78
C LEU A 195 8.70 -17.50 -4.54
N GLU A 196 9.59 -17.50 -5.51
CA GLU A 196 9.96 -18.68 -6.30
C GLU A 196 10.64 -19.76 -5.44
N GLY A 197 11.44 -19.36 -4.44
CA GLY A 197 12.11 -20.27 -3.51
C GLY A 197 11.27 -20.70 -2.30
N SER A 198 10.04 -20.23 -2.16
CA SER A 198 9.13 -20.63 -1.09
C SER A 198 8.58 -22.05 -1.31
N ARG A 199 8.07 -22.67 -0.22
CA ARG A 199 7.37 -23.96 -0.27
C ARG A 199 5.90 -23.86 -0.67
N LEU A 200 5.44 -22.66 -1.02
CA LEU A 200 4.08 -22.42 -1.51
C LEU A 200 3.84 -23.23 -2.79
N ASP A 201 2.64 -23.72 -2.95
CA ASP A 201 2.25 -24.38 -4.20
C ASP A 201 2.06 -23.37 -5.35
N ASP A 202 1.86 -23.85 -6.57
CA ASP A 202 1.73 -23.02 -7.76
C ASP A 202 0.49 -22.13 -7.73
N GLN A 203 -0.60 -22.56 -7.10
CA GLN A 203 -1.82 -21.80 -6.96
C GLN A 203 -1.62 -20.64 -5.98
N GLN A 204 -0.97 -20.88 -4.85
CA GLN A 204 -0.64 -19.88 -3.84
C GLN A 204 0.31 -18.82 -4.43
N ARG A 205 1.38 -19.26 -5.13
CA ARG A 205 2.32 -18.35 -5.80
C ARG A 205 1.62 -17.48 -6.86
N ARG A 206 0.78 -18.07 -7.68
CA ARG A 206 -0.01 -17.35 -8.69
C ARG A 206 -0.99 -16.37 -8.03
N GLY A 207 -1.65 -16.79 -6.94
CA GLY A 207 -2.52 -15.92 -6.14
C GLY A 207 -1.80 -14.65 -5.72
N ILE A 208 -0.62 -14.77 -5.10
CA ILE A 208 0.19 -13.65 -4.63
C ILE A 208 0.67 -12.77 -5.80
N LEU A 209 1.13 -13.40 -6.91
CA LEU A 209 1.67 -12.67 -8.06
C LEU A 209 0.64 -11.85 -8.82
N ALA A 210 -0.61 -12.33 -8.90
CA ALA A 210 -1.60 -11.72 -9.78
C ALA A 210 -3.05 -11.83 -9.25
N ASP A 211 -3.57 -13.05 -8.98
CA ASP A 211 -5.00 -13.28 -8.85
C ASP A 211 -5.61 -12.53 -7.65
N ASN A 212 -4.85 -12.36 -6.56
CA ASN A 212 -5.32 -11.62 -5.38
C ASN A 212 -5.46 -10.12 -5.66
N ALA A 213 -4.64 -9.55 -6.54
CA ALA A 213 -4.74 -8.14 -6.89
C ALA A 213 -6.07 -7.80 -7.60
N HIS A 214 -6.65 -8.74 -8.35
CA HIS A 214 -7.96 -8.58 -8.99
C HIS A 214 -9.13 -8.54 -7.99
N LYS A 215 -8.92 -8.93 -6.73
CA LYS A 215 -9.92 -8.76 -5.66
C LYS A 215 -9.90 -7.35 -5.06
N VAL A 216 -8.80 -6.65 -5.22
CA VAL A 216 -8.57 -5.31 -4.65
C VAL A 216 -8.82 -4.23 -5.68
N PHE A 217 -8.34 -4.45 -6.90
CA PHE A 217 -8.33 -3.44 -7.97
C PHE A 217 -9.23 -3.89 -9.13
N THR A 218 -10.02 -2.96 -9.62
CA THR A 218 -10.75 -3.13 -10.88
C THR A 218 -9.82 -2.68 -12.02
N TRP A 219 -9.54 -3.60 -12.93
CA TRP A 219 -8.80 -3.32 -14.15
C TRP A 219 -9.79 -3.34 -15.31
N ASP A 220 -9.81 -2.30 -16.12
CA ASP A 220 -10.54 -2.28 -17.40
C ASP A 220 -9.71 -2.91 -18.51
#